data_587e903d0fce19bc85bc4db668cdf01a
#
_entry.id   587e903d0fce19bc85bc4db668cdf01a
#
_cell.length_a   1.000
_cell.length_b   1.000
_cell.length_c   1.000
_cell.angle_alpha   90.00
_cell.angle_beta   90.00
_cell.angle_gamma   90.00
#
_symmetry.space_group_name_H-M   'P 1'
#
loop_
_entity.id
_entity.type
_entity.pdbx_description
1 polymer ?
#
loop_
_entity_poly.entity_id
_entity_poly.type
_entity_poly.pdbx_seq_one_letter_code
_entity_poly.pdbx_strand_id
1 'polypeptide(L)'
;ENSASFAEEKGISPHVVGVTIVAFGTSLPELLVSIISSFQDYNDLALGNIVGSNISNIGLVLAVSTFIFYYVLGTYIVPEKDANDDSYVMVLAVFLLFFFARDNLISVGEGLIFFFLYLLYIYWLYKRSSNEPVGEVEENTSFTFLLGGLVGLLFGAQITVNAAVSIAESM
;
A
#
# COMPACT_ATOMS: atom_id res chain seq x y z
N GLU A 1 -12.25 3.25 -5.90
CA GLU A 1 -13.03 3.46 -7.14
C GLU A 1 -13.06 4.94 -7.53
N ASN A 2 -13.65 5.85 -6.73
CA ASN A 2 -13.75 7.27 -7.08
C ASN A 2 -12.40 7.96 -7.38
N SER A 3 -11.33 7.61 -6.66
CA SER A 3 -9.99 8.19 -6.89
C SER A 3 -9.37 7.69 -8.21
N ALA A 4 -9.63 6.44 -8.56
CA ALA A 4 -9.18 5.84 -9.81
C ALA A 4 -9.88 6.51 -11.00
N SER A 5 -11.21 6.60 -10.99
CA SER A 5 -11.99 7.26 -12.04
C SER A 5 -11.56 8.72 -12.24
N PHE A 6 -11.29 9.45 -11.16
CA PHE A 6 -10.79 10.83 -11.25
C PHE A 6 -9.43 10.96 -11.94
N ALA A 7 -8.54 10.00 -11.70
CA ALA A 7 -7.21 10.01 -12.32
C ALA A 7 -7.27 9.63 -13.82
N GLU A 8 -8.12 8.68 -14.16
CA GLU A 8 -8.37 8.28 -15.55
C GLU A 8 -8.98 9.42 -16.36
N GLU A 9 -9.91 10.21 -15.78
CA GLU A 9 -10.42 11.45 -16.39
C GLU A 9 -9.32 12.46 -16.73
N LYS A 10 -8.19 12.43 -16.02
CA LYS A 10 -7.00 13.28 -16.28
C LYS A 10 -6.01 12.67 -17.28
N GLY A 11 -6.37 11.56 -17.92
CA GLY A 11 -5.53 10.90 -18.92
C GLY A 11 -4.39 10.07 -18.33
N ILE A 12 -4.52 9.63 -17.06
CA ILE A 12 -3.57 8.73 -16.42
C ILE A 12 -3.95 7.29 -16.79
N SER A 13 -2.99 6.47 -17.22
CA SER A 13 -3.30 5.09 -17.64
C SER A 13 -3.83 4.22 -16.50
N PRO A 14 -4.71 3.23 -16.76
CA PRO A 14 -5.26 2.33 -15.76
C PRO A 14 -4.19 1.60 -14.94
N HIS A 15 -3.07 1.24 -15.55
CA HIS A 15 -1.94 0.61 -14.86
C HIS A 15 -1.34 1.54 -13.80
N VAL A 16 -1.01 2.79 -14.15
CA VAL A 16 -0.50 3.79 -13.19
C VAL A 16 -1.52 4.04 -12.09
N VAL A 17 -2.81 4.16 -12.44
CA VAL A 17 -3.88 4.31 -11.44
C VAL A 17 -3.90 3.15 -10.47
N GLY A 18 -3.82 1.91 -10.97
CA GLY A 18 -3.82 0.70 -10.15
C GLY A 18 -2.63 0.64 -9.18
N VAL A 19 -1.42 0.80 -9.70
CA VAL A 19 -0.18 0.65 -8.91
C VAL A 19 0.12 1.88 -8.03
N THR A 20 -0.51 3.03 -8.31
CA THR A 20 -0.32 4.24 -7.49
C THR A 20 -1.54 4.55 -6.64
N ILE A 21 -2.62 5.00 -7.25
CA ILE A 21 -3.79 5.54 -6.53
C ILE A 21 -4.53 4.45 -5.78
N VAL A 22 -4.79 3.30 -6.43
CA VAL A 22 -5.49 2.19 -5.79
C VAL A 22 -4.60 1.54 -4.73
N ALA A 23 -3.33 1.27 -5.04
CA ALA A 23 -2.39 0.69 -4.09
C ALA A 23 -2.14 1.62 -2.89
N PHE A 24 -1.95 2.93 -3.12
CA PHE A 24 -1.86 3.91 -2.04
C PHE A 24 -3.13 3.97 -1.21
N GLY A 25 -4.31 3.98 -1.86
CA GLY A 25 -5.61 4.02 -1.19
C GLY A 25 -5.88 2.79 -0.32
N THR A 26 -5.50 1.60 -0.78
CA THR A 26 -5.65 0.36 -0.01
C THR A 26 -4.66 0.26 1.16
N SER A 27 -3.49 0.89 1.06
CA SER A 27 -2.48 0.96 2.13
C SER A 27 -2.62 2.19 3.03
N LEU A 28 -3.60 3.06 2.79
CA LEU A 28 -3.87 4.23 3.64
C LEU A 28 -4.17 3.87 5.10
N PRO A 29 -4.96 2.83 5.42
CA PRO A 29 -5.18 2.42 6.80
C PRO A 29 -3.88 2.07 7.52
N GLU A 30 -3.01 1.28 6.89
CA GLU A 30 -1.71 0.88 7.44
C GLU A 30 -0.78 2.07 7.62
N LEU A 31 -0.76 2.99 6.65
CA LEU A 31 0.02 4.23 6.74
C LEU A 31 -0.44 5.08 7.93
N LEU A 32 -1.75 5.27 8.10
CA LEU A 32 -2.30 6.06 9.19
C LEU A 32 -2.05 5.41 10.56
N VAL A 33 -2.22 4.09 10.68
CA VAL A 33 -1.89 3.35 11.91
C VAL A 33 -0.42 3.54 12.24
N SER A 34 0.50 3.39 11.28
CA SER A 34 1.94 3.54 11.51
C SER A 34 2.32 4.98 11.89
N ILE A 35 1.74 5.99 11.22
CA ILE A 35 1.97 7.41 11.55
C ILE A 35 1.47 7.72 12.97
N ILE A 36 0.23 7.35 13.30
CA ILE A 36 -0.37 7.63 14.61
C ILE A 36 0.44 6.94 15.72
N SER A 37 0.81 5.67 15.50
CA SER A 37 1.64 4.90 16.46
C SER A 37 2.99 5.59 16.68
N SER A 38 3.67 6.03 15.63
CA SER A 38 4.95 6.75 15.75
C SER A 38 4.81 8.08 16.48
N PHE A 39 3.74 8.84 16.24
CA PHE A 39 3.48 10.10 16.98
C PHE A 39 3.15 9.89 18.47
N GLN A 40 2.70 8.69 18.83
CA GLN A 40 2.41 8.30 20.20
C GLN A 40 3.58 7.53 20.86
N ASP A 41 4.77 7.52 20.25
CA ASP A 41 5.97 6.81 20.69
C ASP A 41 5.85 5.28 20.71
N TYR A 42 4.81 4.70 20.07
CA TYR A 42 4.65 3.25 19.88
C TYR A 42 5.37 2.76 18.61
N ASN A 43 6.68 2.95 18.54
CA ASN A 43 7.49 2.66 17.35
C ASN A 43 7.48 1.18 16.95
N ASP A 44 7.46 0.26 17.92
CA ASP A 44 7.38 -1.17 17.67
C ASP A 44 6.05 -1.55 17.00
N LEU A 45 4.95 -0.90 17.40
CA LEU A 45 3.64 -1.08 16.77
C LEU A 45 3.65 -0.55 15.32
N ALA A 46 4.26 0.61 15.09
CA ALA A 46 4.38 1.19 13.75
C ALA A 46 5.16 0.25 12.80
N LEU A 47 6.32 -0.23 13.23
CA LEU A 47 7.15 -1.14 12.44
C LEU A 47 6.47 -2.51 12.27
N GLY A 48 5.89 -3.04 13.35
CA GLY A 48 5.14 -4.30 13.33
C GLY A 48 3.95 -4.26 12.38
N ASN A 49 3.23 -3.14 12.30
CA ASN A 49 2.13 -2.94 11.35
C ASN A 49 2.63 -2.96 9.89
N ILE A 50 3.74 -2.28 9.58
CA ILE A 50 4.32 -2.24 8.22
C ILE A 50 4.77 -3.64 7.79
N VAL A 51 5.54 -4.34 8.62
CA VAL A 51 6.05 -5.68 8.30
C VAL A 51 4.92 -6.71 8.30
N GLY A 52 4.05 -6.65 9.30
CA GLY A 52 2.94 -7.58 9.46
C GLY A 52 1.92 -7.53 8.34
N SER A 53 1.57 -6.33 7.85
CA SER A 53 0.66 -6.18 6.71
C SER A 53 1.25 -6.77 5.42
N ASN A 54 2.54 -6.60 5.17
CA ASN A 54 3.21 -7.23 4.03
C ASN A 54 3.21 -8.76 4.13
N ILE A 55 3.52 -9.32 5.30
CA ILE A 55 3.46 -10.77 5.54
C ILE A 55 2.03 -11.29 5.33
N SER A 56 1.03 -10.58 5.86
CA SER A 56 -0.38 -10.94 5.70
C SER A 56 -0.83 -10.90 4.24
N ASN A 57 -0.46 -9.86 3.50
CA ASN A 57 -0.82 -9.70 2.09
C ASN A 57 -0.24 -10.83 1.22
N ILE A 58 1.01 -11.23 1.46
CA ILE A 58 1.65 -12.32 0.71
C ILE A 58 1.23 -13.68 1.25
N GLY A 59 1.34 -13.90 2.56
CA GLY A 59 1.15 -15.22 3.19
C GLY A 59 -0.31 -15.64 3.31
N LEU A 60 -1.23 -14.70 3.51
CA LEU A 60 -2.64 -14.99 3.68
C LEU A 60 -3.45 -14.62 2.43
N VAL A 61 -3.44 -13.32 2.05
CA VAL A 61 -4.35 -12.84 1.00
C VAL A 61 -4.01 -13.47 -0.35
N LEU A 62 -2.76 -13.40 -0.78
CA LEU A 62 -2.34 -13.98 -2.06
C LEU A 62 -2.48 -15.51 -2.05
N ALA A 63 -2.10 -16.19 -0.98
CA ALA A 63 -2.22 -17.64 -0.87
C ALA A 63 -3.66 -18.12 -0.92
N VAL A 64 -4.56 -17.49 -0.13
CA VAL A 64 -6.00 -17.84 -0.12
C VAL A 64 -6.65 -17.53 -1.46
N SER A 65 -6.34 -16.37 -2.06
CA SER A 65 -6.85 -16.01 -3.38
C SER A 65 -6.44 -17.03 -4.44
N THR A 66 -5.15 -17.41 -4.47
CA THR A 66 -4.63 -18.41 -5.41
C THR A 66 -5.32 -19.76 -5.21
N PHE A 67 -5.52 -20.17 -3.96
CA PHE A 67 -6.23 -21.42 -3.63
C PHE A 67 -7.67 -21.40 -4.16
N ILE A 68 -8.41 -20.31 -3.92
CA ILE A 68 -9.80 -20.15 -4.38
C ILE A 68 -9.84 -20.16 -5.92
N PHE A 69 -8.98 -19.40 -6.59
CA PHE A 69 -8.93 -19.36 -8.05
C PHE A 69 -8.69 -20.76 -8.64
N TYR A 70 -7.74 -21.50 -8.07
CA TYR A 70 -7.40 -22.82 -8.57
C TYR A 70 -8.46 -23.89 -8.25
N TYR A 71 -8.87 -24.02 -6.97
CA TYR A 71 -9.73 -25.13 -6.55
C TYR A 71 -11.22 -24.86 -6.68
N VAL A 72 -11.67 -23.60 -6.61
CA VAL A 72 -13.09 -23.24 -6.67
C VAL A 72 -13.48 -22.77 -8.05
N LEU A 73 -12.69 -21.92 -8.69
CA LEU A 73 -13.00 -21.34 -10.00
C LEU A 73 -12.35 -22.09 -11.17
N GLY A 74 -11.46 -23.04 -10.92
CA GLY A 74 -10.79 -23.83 -11.96
C GLY A 74 -9.86 -23.01 -12.87
N THR A 75 -9.38 -21.86 -12.41
CA THR A 75 -8.53 -20.95 -13.17
C THR A 75 -7.25 -20.60 -12.37
N TYR A 76 -6.32 -19.91 -13.03
CA TYR A 76 -5.06 -19.48 -12.42
C TYR A 76 -4.98 -17.96 -12.40
N ILE A 77 -4.34 -17.43 -11.36
CA ILE A 77 -3.91 -16.04 -11.35
C ILE A 77 -2.67 -15.93 -12.24
N VAL A 78 -2.79 -15.19 -13.34
CA VAL A 78 -1.68 -14.94 -14.27
C VAL A 78 -1.14 -13.55 -13.98
N PRO A 79 0.12 -13.43 -13.53
CA PRO A 79 0.73 -12.11 -13.32
C PRO A 79 0.86 -11.36 -14.65
N GLU A 80 0.68 -10.05 -14.61
CA GLU A 80 1.02 -9.19 -15.75
C GLU A 80 2.52 -9.25 -16.07
N LYS A 81 2.88 -8.88 -17.32
CA LYS A 81 4.30 -8.91 -17.77
C LYS A 81 5.20 -8.07 -16.89
N ASP A 82 4.67 -7.00 -16.33
CA ASP A 82 5.40 -6.01 -15.54
C ASP A 82 5.53 -6.37 -14.06
N ALA A 83 4.76 -7.37 -13.59
CA ALA A 83 4.79 -7.83 -12.21
C ALA A 83 6.18 -8.31 -11.73
N ASN A 84 7.03 -8.77 -12.64
CA ASN A 84 8.40 -9.17 -12.29
C ASN A 84 9.25 -7.97 -11.85
N ASP A 85 9.16 -6.84 -12.56
CA ASP A 85 9.94 -5.64 -12.24
C ASP A 85 9.49 -5.05 -10.90
N ASP A 86 8.18 -5.00 -10.66
CA ASP A 86 7.61 -4.55 -9.39
C ASP A 86 8.01 -5.47 -8.24
N SER A 87 8.08 -6.79 -8.50
CA SER A 87 8.56 -7.77 -7.52
C SER A 87 10.03 -7.56 -7.15
N TYR A 88 10.89 -7.21 -8.10
CA TYR A 88 12.30 -6.88 -7.80
C TYR A 88 12.42 -5.62 -6.95
N VAL A 89 11.63 -4.58 -7.23
CA VAL A 89 11.61 -3.36 -6.42
C VAL A 89 11.13 -3.65 -4.99
N MET A 90 10.09 -4.48 -4.84
CA MET A 90 9.59 -4.91 -3.54
C MET A 90 10.66 -5.67 -2.74
N VAL A 91 11.33 -6.65 -3.36
CA VAL A 91 12.40 -7.43 -2.73
C VAL A 91 13.55 -6.51 -2.31
N LEU A 92 13.95 -5.56 -3.18
CA LEU A 92 14.99 -4.58 -2.85
C LEU A 92 14.58 -3.71 -1.66
N ALA A 93 13.35 -3.23 -1.61
CA ALA A 93 12.83 -2.43 -0.49
C ALA A 93 12.89 -3.21 0.84
N VAL A 94 12.52 -4.49 0.83
CA VAL A 94 12.61 -5.37 2.01
C VAL A 94 14.07 -5.55 2.45
N PHE A 95 15.00 -5.78 1.52
CA PHE A 95 16.43 -5.89 1.85
C PHE A 95 16.98 -4.59 2.46
N LEU A 96 16.62 -3.44 1.89
CA LEU A 96 17.01 -2.14 2.44
C LEU A 96 16.43 -1.91 3.83
N LEU A 97 15.17 -2.30 4.07
CA LEU A 97 14.56 -2.22 5.39
C LEU A 97 15.37 -3.03 6.43
N PHE A 98 15.69 -4.28 6.13
CA PHE A 98 16.51 -5.09 7.03
C PHE A 98 17.92 -4.53 7.21
N PHE A 99 18.50 -3.97 6.15
CA PHE A 99 19.82 -3.38 6.23
C PHE A 99 19.85 -2.14 7.13
N PHE A 100 18.85 -1.29 7.07
CA PHE A 100 18.76 -0.09 7.92
C PHE A 100 18.30 -0.42 9.35
N ALA A 101 17.38 -1.36 9.51
CA ALA A 101 16.89 -1.77 10.82
C ALA A 101 17.85 -2.66 11.63
N ARG A 102 19.07 -2.96 11.13
CA ARG A 102 20.04 -3.86 11.79
C ARG A 102 20.50 -3.40 13.17
N ASP A 103 20.44 -2.11 13.46
CA ASP A 103 20.76 -1.50 14.75
C ASP A 103 19.52 -1.26 15.62
N ASN A 104 18.37 -1.81 15.23
CA ASN A 104 17.04 -1.66 15.84
C ASN A 104 16.51 -0.22 15.86
N LEU A 105 17.04 0.64 14.99
CA LEU A 105 16.60 2.02 14.84
C LEU A 105 16.45 2.33 13.34
N ILE A 106 15.44 3.11 12.99
CA ILE A 106 15.33 3.71 11.66
C ILE A 106 15.43 5.22 11.84
N SER A 107 16.55 5.77 11.42
CA SER A 107 16.80 7.20 11.52
C SER A 107 15.96 7.99 10.50
N VAL A 108 15.78 9.28 10.77
CA VAL A 108 15.10 10.20 9.84
C VAL A 108 15.79 10.20 8.46
N GLY A 109 17.14 10.09 8.44
CA GLY A 109 17.89 10.02 7.18
C GLY A 109 17.56 8.79 6.35
N GLU A 110 17.45 7.63 6.97
CA GLU A 110 17.05 6.37 6.31
C GLU A 110 15.60 6.43 5.85
N GLY A 111 14.70 6.99 6.65
CA GLY A 111 13.32 7.25 6.25
C GLY A 111 13.22 8.17 5.03
N LEU A 112 14.03 9.22 4.96
CA LEU A 112 14.11 10.10 3.79
C LEU A 112 14.63 9.35 2.55
N ILE A 113 15.60 8.45 2.69
CA ILE A 113 16.06 7.59 1.59
C ILE A 113 14.91 6.76 1.04
N PHE A 114 14.13 6.08 1.90
CA PHE A 114 12.95 5.33 1.47
C PHE A 114 11.93 6.21 0.76
N PHE A 115 11.67 7.40 1.29
CA PHE A 115 10.73 8.34 0.70
C PHE A 115 11.17 8.80 -0.70
N PHE A 116 12.44 9.13 -0.88
CA PHE A 116 12.97 9.51 -2.21
C PHE A 116 13.00 8.34 -3.19
N LEU A 117 13.34 7.13 -2.73
CA LEU A 117 13.28 5.93 -3.56
C LEU A 117 11.85 5.63 -4.01
N TYR A 118 10.86 5.81 -3.12
CA TYR A 118 9.45 5.69 -3.47
C TYR A 118 9.04 6.71 -4.54
N LEU A 119 9.42 8.00 -4.40
CA LEU A 119 9.12 9.02 -5.41
C LEU A 119 9.79 8.71 -6.76
N LEU A 120 11.02 8.21 -6.76
CA LEU A 120 11.71 7.75 -7.98
C LEU A 120 11.00 6.58 -8.63
N TYR A 121 10.53 5.62 -7.84
CA TYR A 121 9.74 4.49 -8.34
C TYR A 121 8.43 4.94 -8.98
N ILE A 122 7.66 5.83 -8.33
CA ILE A 122 6.43 6.40 -8.89
C ILE A 122 6.70 7.16 -10.19
N TYR A 123 7.77 7.97 -10.24
CA TYR A 123 8.17 8.68 -11.44
C TYR A 123 8.54 7.71 -12.57
N TRP A 124 9.31 6.67 -12.28
CA TRP A 124 9.68 5.64 -13.25
C TRP A 124 8.43 4.90 -13.79
N LEU A 125 7.51 4.55 -12.90
CA LEU A 125 6.26 3.88 -13.23
C LEU A 125 5.38 4.76 -14.15
N TYR A 126 5.22 6.03 -13.80
CA TYR A 126 4.49 7.00 -14.62
C TYR A 126 5.10 7.13 -16.03
N LYS A 127 6.41 7.25 -16.13
CA LYS A 127 7.12 7.36 -17.41
C LYS A 127 6.98 6.10 -18.26
N ARG A 128 6.96 4.93 -17.64
CA ARG A 128 6.81 3.65 -18.33
C ARG A 128 5.41 3.49 -18.91
N SER A 129 4.39 3.83 -18.15
CA SER A 129 2.99 3.63 -18.50
C SER A 129 2.38 4.73 -19.37
N SER A 130 3.10 5.80 -19.66
CA SER A 130 2.60 6.93 -20.46
C SER A 130 2.22 6.57 -21.92
N ASN A 131 2.54 5.36 -22.39
CA ASN A 131 2.21 4.87 -23.74
C ASN A 131 1.02 3.90 -23.78
N GLU A 132 0.37 3.62 -22.65
CA GLU A 132 -0.79 2.74 -22.61
C GLU A 132 -2.08 3.51 -22.92
N PRO A 133 -3.05 2.88 -23.64
CA PRO A 133 -4.32 3.53 -23.92
C PRO A 133 -5.09 3.74 -22.61
N VAL A 134 -5.63 4.94 -22.44
CA VAL A 134 -6.54 5.28 -21.33
C VAL A 134 -7.84 4.51 -21.53
N GLY A 135 -8.32 3.80 -20.50
CA GLY A 135 -9.58 3.08 -20.53
C GLY A 135 -10.81 3.99 -20.58
N GLU A 136 -11.97 3.42 -20.86
CA GLU A 136 -13.24 4.16 -20.77
C GLU A 136 -13.54 4.51 -19.32
N VAL A 137 -13.81 5.78 -19.06
CA VAL A 137 -14.03 6.33 -17.70
C VAL A 137 -15.53 6.31 -17.36
N GLU A 138 -15.90 5.73 -16.22
CA GLU A 138 -17.24 5.91 -15.66
C GLU A 138 -17.35 7.28 -14.96
N GLU A 139 -18.25 8.13 -15.43
CA GLU A 139 -18.43 9.54 -15.04
C GLU A 139 -19.03 9.79 -13.63
N ASN A 140 -18.79 8.97 -12.62
CA ASN A 140 -19.44 9.11 -11.31
C ASN A 140 -18.46 9.31 -10.15
N THR A 141 -17.58 10.30 -10.25
CA THR A 141 -16.68 10.63 -9.13
C THR A 141 -17.34 11.56 -8.13
N SER A 142 -17.67 11.09 -6.94
CA SER A 142 -18.20 11.93 -5.86
C SER A 142 -17.12 12.29 -4.83
N PHE A 143 -16.70 13.55 -4.85
CA PHE A 143 -15.73 14.10 -3.89
C PHE A 143 -16.20 13.96 -2.43
N THR A 144 -17.51 13.99 -2.19
CA THR A 144 -18.10 13.81 -0.85
C THR A 144 -17.84 12.41 -0.30
N PHE A 145 -17.97 11.37 -1.12
CA PHE A 145 -17.65 10.00 -0.70
C PHE A 145 -16.17 9.80 -0.43
N LEU A 146 -15.29 10.45 -1.20
CA LEU A 146 -13.86 10.41 -0.99
C LEU A 146 -13.48 11.04 0.36
N LEU A 147 -14.00 12.22 0.68
CA LEU A 147 -13.78 12.86 1.98
C LEU A 147 -14.36 12.05 3.13
N GLY A 148 -15.57 11.52 2.98
CA GLY A 148 -16.20 10.67 4.00
C GLY A 148 -15.39 9.41 4.29
N GLY A 149 -14.86 8.77 3.24
CA GLY A 149 -13.96 7.63 3.35
C GLY A 149 -12.66 7.97 4.08
N LEU A 150 -12.03 9.10 3.76
CA LEU A 150 -10.80 9.53 4.43
C LEU A 150 -11.03 9.82 5.93
N VAL A 151 -12.11 10.48 6.27
CA VAL A 151 -12.49 10.72 7.67
C VAL A 151 -12.73 9.39 8.39
N GLY A 152 -13.46 8.47 7.78
CA GLY A 152 -13.68 7.13 8.33
C GLY A 152 -12.38 6.35 8.57
N LEU A 153 -11.41 6.45 7.64
CA LEU A 153 -10.09 5.83 7.78
C LEU A 153 -9.30 6.41 8.96
N LEU A 154 -9.32 7.75 9.15
CA LEU A 154 -8.65 8.39 10.30
C LEU A 154 -9.20 7.90 11.63
N PHE A 155 -10.54 7.85 11.77
CA PHE A 155 -11.16 7.33 12.98
C PHE A 155 -10.87 5.84 13.19
N GLY A 156 -10.95 5.04 12.13
CA GLY A 156 -10.62 3.61 12.17
C GLY A 156 -9.17 3.34 12.59
N ALA A 157 -8.22 4.08 12.03
CA ALA A 157 -6.81 3.99 12.39
C ALA A 157 -6.58 4.32 13.88
N GLN A 158 -7.19 5.41 14.39
CA GLN A 158 -7.07 5.78 15.80
C GLN A 158 -7.64 4.70 16.75
N ILE A 159 -8.80 4.13 16.41
CA ILE A 159 -9.41 3.03 17.18
C ILE A 159 -8.50 1.81 17.17
N THR A 160 -7.92 1.47 16.01
CA THR A 160 -7.00 0.34 15.86
C THR A 160 -5.76 0.49 16.75
N VAL A 161 -5.12 1.67 16.74
CA VAL A 161 -3.97 1.95 17.59
C VAL A 161 -4.34 1.80 19.07
N ASN A 162 -5.42 2.43 19.52
CA ASN A 162 -5.85 2.36 20.92
C ASN A 162 -6.14 0.91 21.33
N ALA A 163 -6.80 0.11 20.49
CA ALA A 163 -7.07 -1.28 20.76
C ALA A 163 -5.80 -2.13 20.82
N ALA A 164 -4.88 -1.94 19.88
CA ALA A 164 -3.61 -2.66 19.85
C ALA A 164 -2.75 -2.37 21.09
N VAL A 165 -2.66 -1.11 21.51
CA VAL A 165 -1.96 -0.69 22.74
C VAL A 165 -2.61 -1.32 23.97
N SER A 166 -3.94 -1.25 24.09
CA SER A 166 -4.64 -1.85 25.24
C SER A 166 -4.43 -3.36 25.33
N ILE A 167 -4.37 -4.06 24.21
CA ILE A 167 -4.07 -5.50 24.18
C ILE A 167 -2.62 -5.74 24.62
N ALA A 168 -1.67 -5.00 24.06
CA ALA A 168 -0.25 -5.14 24.39
C ALA A 168 0.02 -4.89 25.89
N GLU A 169 -0.62 -3.87 26.49
CA GLU A 169 -0.50 -3.56 27.92
C GLU A 169 -1.18 -4.60 28.83
N SER A 170 -2.11 -5.37 28.30
CA SER A 170 -2.85 -6.40 29.08
C SER A 170 -2.14 -7.75 29.13
N MET A 171 -1.11 -7.95 28.32
CA MET A 171 -0.33 -9.19 28.19
C MET A 171 0.94 -9.18 29.01
#